data_813a3cfc666d639d2767cc7efe7b4520
#
_entry.id   813a3cfc666d639d2767cc7efe7b4520
#
_cell.length_a   1.000
_cell.length_b   1.000
_cell.length_c   1.000
_cell.angle_alpha   90.00
_cell.angle_beta   90.00
_cell.angle_gamma   90.00
#
_symmetry.space_group_name_H-M   'P 1'
#
loop_
_entity.id
_entity.type
_entity.pdbx_description
1 polymer ?
#
loop_
_entity_poly.entity_id
_entity_poly.type
_entity_poly.pdbx_seq_one_letter_code
_entity_poly.pdbx_strand_id
1 'polypeptide(L)'
;VNYSYVIIGANTTSNLQLQHFLEDYDDFVCADIALNPNDGLNHTLKYSPDILFIDLQEEASDYFQMVSDMYQYINHIPLVIGMSKNKDNAYEAIKCGFFDYWLLPYNEFDIRKSIYKLRKQVPKKETTLSTLCLQSYKDYRYIDTKDILYLKADNNTTDFFLSDGSKISAYKTLKTFETKLPQNFTRIHQSYILNSNYVSRINYGKNLCDLKKTDTQLPFSKSYKENIDSLNNKMNKNSISSHN
;
A
#
# COMPACT_ATOMS: atom_id res chain seq x y z
N VAL A 1 0.92 1.48 -1.17
CA VAL A 1 1.29 0.08 -0.81
C VAL A 1 0.65 -0.82 -1.83
N ASN A 2 1.46 -1.65 -2.48
CA ASN A 2 1.02 -2.54 -3.53
C ASN A 2 0.86 -3.95 -2.97
N TYR A 3 -0.11 -4.69 -3.49
CA TYR A 3 -0.24 -6.13 -3.28
C TYR A 3 0.69 -6.83 -4.27
N SER A 4 1.70 -7.53 -3.75
CA SER A 4 2.58 -8.36 -4.58
C SER A 4 1.90 -9.69 -4.89
N TYR A 5 1.99 -10.15 -6.13
CA TYR A 5 1.42 -11.45 -6.48
C TYR A 5 2.36 -12.28 -7.36
N VAL A 6 2.19 -13.60 -7.27
CA VAL A 6 2.81 -14.58 -8.17
C VAL A 6 1.70 -15.34 -8.89
N ILE A 7 1.89 -15.58 -10.19
CA ILE A 7 1.01 -16.44 -10.98
C ILE A 7 1.70 -17.80 -11.14
N ILE A 8 0.96 -18.86 -10.93
CA ILE A 8 1.47 -20.25 -11.03
C ILE A 8 0.55 -21.04 -11.95
N GLY A 9 1.06 -21.47 -13.09
CA GLY A 9 0.29 -22.25 -14.06
C GLY A 9 1.03 -22.49 -15.35
N ALA A 10 0.86 -23.66 -15.94
CA ALA A 10 1.54 -24.08 -17.17
C ALA A 10 1.07 -23.30 -18.42
N ASN A 11 -0.16 -22.78 -18.40
CA ASN A 11 -0.74 -22.10 -19.54
C ASN A 11 -0.31 -20.61 -19.61
N THR A 12 0.69 -20.33 -20.43
CA THR A 12 1.25 -18.99 -20.60
C THR A 12 0.23 -17.98 -21.11
N THR A 13 -0.71 -18.39 -21.95
CA THR A 13 -1.78 -17.49 -22.47
C THR A 13 -2.72 -17.08 -21.33
N SER A 14 -3.12 -18.03 -20.49
CA SER A 14 -3.96 -17.76 -19.30
C SER A 14 -3.24 -16.82 -18.32
N ASN A 15 -1.95 -17.04 -18.10
CA ASN A 15 -1.12 -16.21 -17.22
C ASN A 15 -1.04 -14.76 -17.70
N LEU A 16 -0.82 -14.55 -19.02
CA LEU A 16 -0.76 -13.23 -19.63
C LEU A 16 -2.13 -12.52 -19.61
N GLN A 17 -3.22 -13.25 -19.83
CA GLN A 17 -4.57 -12.69 -19.74
C GLN A 17 -4.87 -12.20 -18.32
N LEU A 18 -4.50 -12.98 -17.31
CA LEU A 18 -4.66 -12.55 -15.91
C LEU A 18 -3.81 -11.31 -15.61
N GLN A 19 -2.54 -11.33 -16.02
CA GLN A 19 -1.65 -10.19 -15.81
C GLN A 19 -2.23 -8.92 -16.44
N HIS A 20 -2.65 -8.99 -17.69
CA HIS A 20 -3.29 -7.86 -18.37
C HIS A 20 -4.57 -7.38 -17.68
N PHE A 21 -5.39 -8.31 -17.18
CA PHE A 21 -6.59 -7.98 -16.42
C PHE A 21 -6.26 -7.25 -15.09
N LEU A 22 -5.18 -7.64 -14.43
CA LEU A 22 -4.76 -7.02 -13.17
C LEU A 22 -4.05 -5.66 -13.37
N GLU A 23 -3.64 -5.30 -14.59
CA GLU A 23 -3.10 -3.97 -14.91
C GLU A 23 -4.12 -2.84 -14.67
N ASP A 24 -5.43 -3.14 -14.71
CA ASP A 24 -6.48 -2.17 -14.37
C ASP A 24 -6.49 -1.80 -12.86
N TYR A 25 -5.69 -2.46 -12.04
CA TYR A 25 -5.59 -2.25 -10.61
C TYR A 25 -4.19 -1.78 -10.22
N ASP A 26 -3.98 -0.48 -10.14
CA ASP A 26 -2.69 0.19 -9.85
C ASP A 26 -1.98 -0.30 -8.58
N ASP A 27 -2.72 -0.96 -7.68
CA ASP A 27 -2.20 -1.47 -6.42
C ASP A 27 -1.79 -2.95 -6.47
N PHE A 28 -1.82 -3.58 -7.66
CA PHE A 28 -1.34 -4.95 -7.85
C PHE A 28 -0.03 -4.96 -8.64
N VAL A 29 0.98 -5.68 -8.13
CA VAL A 29 2.30 -5.79 -8.75
C VAL A 29 2.69 -7.24 -8.92
N CYS A 30 2.91 -7.66 -10.16
CA CYS A 30 3.42 -8.99 -10.46
C CYS A 30 4.87 -9.11 -9.98
N ALA A 31 5.13 -10.03 -9.06
CA ALA A 31 6.47 -10.33 -8.59
C ALA A 31 7.17 -11.32 -9.54
N ASP A 32 6.44 -12.36 -9.98
CA ASP A 32 6.96 -13.36 -10.93
C ASP A 32 5.83 -14.26 -11.46
N ILE A 33 6.17 -15.10 -12.46
CA ILE A 33 5.30 -16.13 -13.03
C ILE A 33 6.05 -17.47 -13.01
N ALA A 34 5.43 -18.49 -12.43
CA ALA A 34 5.94 -19.85 -12.39
C ALA A 34 5.08 -20.76 -13.29
N LEU A 35 5.72 -21.70 -14.00
CA LEU A 35 5.03 -22.55 -14.96
C LEU A 35 4.68 -23.96 -14.40
N ASN A 36 5.15 -24.27 -13.21
CA ASN A 36 4.90 -25.55 -12.56
C ASN A 36 4.87 -25.38 -11.02
N PRO A 37 4.38 -26.38 -10.26
CA PRO A 37 4.27 -26.29 -8.80
C PRO A 37 5.60 -26.09 -8.07
N ASN A 38 6.69 -26.73 -8.51
CA ASN A 38 8.00 -26.63 -7.87
C ASN A 38 8.57 -25.22 -7.98
N ASP A 39 8.52 -24.63 -9.17
CA ASP A 39 8.92 -23.23 -9.38
C ASP A 39 7.97 -22.29 -8.61
N GLY A 40 6.68 -22.61 -8.56
CA GLY A 40 5.67 -21.88 -7.79
C GLY A 40 6.02 -21.78 -6.31
N LEU A 41 6.38 -22.90 -5.69
CA LEU A 41 6.84 -22.94 -4.30
C LEU A 41 8.13 -22.12 -4.12
N ASN A 42 9.11 -22.31 -4.99
CA ASN A 42 10.39 -21.59 -4.94
C ASN A 42 10.18 -20.05 -5.05
N HIS A 43 9.34 -19.60 -6.01
CA HIS A 43 9.02 -18.19 -6.17
C HIS A 43 8.25 -17.63 -4.96
N THR A 44 7.34 -18.43 -4.39
CA THR A 44 6.61 -18.05 -3.18
C THR A 44 7.56 -17.82 -1.99
N LEU A 45 8.51 -18.74 -1.79
CA LEU A 45 9.52 -18.61 -0.73
C LEU A 45 10.46 -17.43 -0.97
N LYS A 46 10.85 -17.19 -2.22
CA LYS A 46 11.77 -16.11 -2.60
C LYS A 46 11.17 -14.72 -2.47
N TYR A 47 9.94 -14.54 -2.93
CA TYR A 47 9.33 -13.22 -3.05
C TYR A 47 8.35 -12.91 -1.91
N SER A 48 7.92 -13.92 -1.15
CA SER A 48 6.92 -13.79 -0.07
C SER A 48 5.72 -12.92 -0.49
N PRO A 49 5.02 -13.30 -1.58
CA PRO A 49 3.95 -12.50 -2.15
C PRO A 49 2.74 -12.42 -1.20
N ASP A 50 1.90 -11.39 -1.38
CA ASP A 50 0.62 -11.27 -0.66
C ASP A 50 -0.45 -12.18 -1.24
N ILE A 51 -0.35 -12.50 -2.53
CA ILE A 51 -1.35 -13.27 -3.29
C ILE A 51 -0.68 -14.30 -4.20
N LEU A 52 -1.28 -15.48 -4.26
CA LEU A 52 -0.97 -16.49 -5.27
C LEU A 52 -2.19 -16.71 -6.17
N PHE A 53 -2.00 -16.62 -7.47
CA PHE A 53 -2.97 -17.05 -8.48
C PHE A 53 -2.52 -18.38 -9.03
N ILE A 54 -3.35 -19.44 -8.92
CA ILE A 54 -3.00 -20.79 -9.32
C ILE A 54 -3.97 -21.28 -10.40
N ASP A 55 -3.45 -21.60 -11.58
CA ASP A 55 -4.23 -22.21 -12.65
C ASP A 55 -4.41 -23.72 -12.37
N LEU A 56 -5.65 -24.12 -12.11
CA LEU A 56 -6.05 -25.49 -11.74
C LEU A 56 -6.68 -26.24 -12.93
N GLN A 57 -6.43 -25.83 -14.17
CA GLN A 57 -7.01 -26.47 -15.34
C GLN A 57 -6.39 -27.86 -15.61
N GLU A 58 -5.11 -28.02 -15.31
CA GLU A 58 -4.34 -29.25 -15.52
C GLU A 58 -3.61 -29.60 -14.22
N GLU A 59 -3.49 -30.90 -13.91
CA GLU A 59 -2.71 -31.44 -12.78
C GLU A 59 -3.00 -30.76 -11.44
N ALA A 60 -4.26 -30.44 -11.16
CA ALA A 60 -4.67 -29.67 -9.97
C ALA A 60 -4.19 -30.29 -8.64
N SER A 61 -4.04 -31.64 -8.58
CA SER A 61 -3.52 -32.37 -7.42
C SER A 61 -2.15 -31.87 -6.98
N ASP A 62 -1.25 -31.62 -7.93
CA ASP A 62 0.13 -31.21 -7.66
C ASP A 62 0.20 -29.79 -7.11
N TYR A 63 -0.69 -28.92 -7.59
CA TYR A 63 -0.85 -27.56 -7.04
C TYR A 63 -1.43 -27.56 -5.63
N PHE A 64 -2.40 -28.42 -5.33
CA PHE A 64 -2.91 -28.58 -3.97
C PHE A 64 -1.83 -29.11 -3.01
N GLN A 65 -1.02 -30.07 -3.46
CA GLN A 65 0.11 -30.55 -2.68
C GLN A 65 1.13 -29.43 -2.43
N MET A 66 1.49 -28.66 -3.48
CA MET A 66 2.36 -27.49 -3.34
C MET A 66 1.85 -26.49 -2.29
N VAL A 67 0.54 -26.17 -2.30
CA VAL A 67 -0.05 -25.27 -1.30
C VAL A 67 0.03 -25.86 0.11
N SER A 68 -0.20 -27.16 0.25
CA SER A 68 -0.06 -27.87 1.53
C SER A 68 1.38 -27.82 2.05
N ASP A 69 2.35 -28.08 1.17
CA ASP A 69 3.77 -28.05 1.51
C ASP A 69 4.23 -26.63 1.88
N MET A 70 3.73 -25.62 1.17
CA MET A 70 4.03 -24.21 1.42
C MET A 70 3.77 -23.82 2.88
N TYR A 71 2.67 -24.30 3.49
CA TYR A 71 2.31 -23.98 4.88
C TYR A 71 3.35 -24.45 5.91
N GLN A 72 4.23 -25.39 5.54
CA GLN A 72 5.28 -25.89 6.44
C GLN A 72 6.48 -24.94 6.51
N TYR A 73 6.65 -24.06 5.52
CA TYR A 73 7.85 -23.23 5.36
C TYR A 73 7.62 -21.74 5.59
N ILE A 74 6.38 -21.26 5.50
CA ILE A 74 6.10 -19.83 5.53
C ILE A 74 5.30 -19.43 6.78
N ASN A 75 5.70 -18.32 7.40
CA ASN A 75 4.96 -17.71 8.52
C ASN A 75 3.86 -16.75 8.06
N HIS A 76 4.05 -16.12 6.90
CA HIS A 76 3.06 -15.24 6.28
C HIS A 76 2.40 -15.97 5.12
N ILE A 77 1.17 -16.40 5.35
CA ILE A 77 0.39 -17.17 4.37
C ILE A 77 -0.21 -16.22 3.35
N PRO A 78 0.14 -16.33 2.03
CA PRO A 78 -0.49 -15.56 0.99
C PRO A 78 -1.96 -15.93 0.82
N LEU A 79 -2.78 -15.02 0.32
CA LEU A 79 -4.13 -15.35 -0.15
C LEU A 79 -4.03 -16.13 -1.45
N VAL A 80 -4.56 -17.34 -1.47
CA VAL A 80 -4.53 -18.21 -2.65
C VAL A 80 -5.85 -18.10 -3.41
N ILE A 81 -5.77 -17.83 -4.71
CA ILE A 81 -6.92 -17.78 -5.62
C ILE A 81 -6.72 -18.83 -6.71
N GLY A 82 -7.62 -19.81 -6.76
CA GLY A 82 -7.65 -20.81 -7.81
C GLY A 82 -8.35 -20.28 -9.07
N MET A 83 -7.87 -20.67 -10.24
CA MET A 83 -8.45 -20.33 -11.53
C MET A 83 -8.72 -21.59 -12.33
N SER A 84 -9.89 -21.74 -12.94
CA SER A 84 -10.22 -22.89 -13.79
C SER A 84 -11.39 -22.60 -14.74
N LYS A 85 -11.57 -23.42 -15.76
CA LYS A 85 -12.74 -23.37 -16.67
C LYS A 85 -13.99 -23.99 -16.06
N ASN A 86 -13.86 -24.81 -15.04
CA ASN A 86 -14.97 -25.53 -14.42
C ASN A 86 -14.88 -25.44 -12.88
N LYS A 87 -15.86 -26.02 -12.19
CA LYS A 87 -15.97 -26.01 -10.72
C LYS A 87 -15.45 -27.30 -10.06
N ASP A 88 -14.87 -28.23 -10.82
CA ASP A 88 -14.57 -29.58 -10.35
C ASP A 88 -13.60 -29.57 -9.17
N ASN A 89 -12.63 -28.66 -9.18
CA ASN A 89 -11.62 -28.50 -8.13
C ASN A 89 -12.04 -27.51 -7.02
N ALA A 90 -13.22 -26.91 -7.10
CA ALA A 90 -13.62 -25.86 -6.16
C ALA A 90 -13.77 -26.36 -4.71
N TYR A 91 -14.30 -27.57 -4.54
CA TYR A 91 -14.44 -28.17 -3.21
C TYR A 91 -13.08 -28.43 -2.54
N GLU A 92 -12.13 -28.97 -3.30
CA GLU A 92 -10.78 -29.21 -2.79
C GLU A 92 -10.04 -27.91 -2.51
N ALA A 93 -10.21 -26.87 -3.36
CA ALA A 93 -9.68 -25.55 -3.11
C ALA A 93 -10.18 -24.96 -1.78
N ILE A 94 -11.49 -25.12 -1.46
CA ILE A 94 -12.03 -24.71 -0.16
C ILE A 94 -11.34 -25.43 0.99
N LYS A 95 -11.15 -26.75 0.89
CA LYS A 95 -10.47 -27.55 1.93
C LYS A 95 -9.02 -27.15 2.12
N CYS A 96 -8.32 -26.79 1.04
CA CYS A 96 -6.95 -26.30 1.07
C CYS A 96 -6.84 -24.82 1.53
N GLY A 97 -7.96 -24.20 1.91
CA GLY A 97 -7.95 -22.84 2.44
C GLY A 97 -7.79 -21.75 1.39
N PHE A 98 -8.14 -22.01 0.15
CA PHE A 98 -8.12 -20.97 -0.89
C PHE A 98 -9.07 -19.84 -0.51
N PHE A 99 -8.63 -18.64 -0.75
CA PHE A 99 -9.40 -17.43 -0.48
C PHE A 99 -10.59 -17.28 -1.44
N ASP A 100 -10.38 -17.59 -2.72
CA ASP A 100 -11.43 -17.53 -3.75
C ASP A 100 -11.11 -18.48 -4.92
N TYR A 101 -12.12 -18.68 -5.78
CA TYR A 101 -12.02 -19.53 -6.95
C TYR A 101 -12.66 -18.84 -8.16
N TRP A 102 -11.85 -18.50 -9.18
CA TRP A 102 -12.28 -17.76 -10.34
C TRP A 102 -12.53 -18.66 -11.53
N LEU A 103 -13.66 -18.47 -12.17
CA LEU A 103 -14.01 -19.20 -13.40
C LEU A 103 -13.57 -18.44 -14.64
N LEU A 104 -13.03 -19.17 -15.61
CA LEU A 104 -12.71 -18.70 -16.94
C LEU A 104 -13.89 -18.96 -17.91
N PRO A 105 -14.23 -18.03 -18.83
CA PRO A 105 -13.63 -16.68 -18.96
C PRO A 105 -13.99 -15.80 -17.74
N TYR A 106 -13.10 -14.86 -17.43
CA TYR A 106 -13.28 -14.01 -16.26
C TYR A 106 -14.58 -13.20 -16.31
N ASN A 107 -15.33 -13.22 -15.19
CA ASN A 107 -16.43 -12.31 -14.96
C ASN A 107 -15.93 -11.10 -14.17
N GLU A 108 -15.89 -9.93 -14.80
CA GLU A 108 -15.36 -8.70 -14.22
C GLU A 108 -16.02 -8.34 -12.87
N PHE A 109 -17.34 -8.52 -12.77
CA PHE A 109 -18.09 -8.21 -11.55
C PHE A 109 -17.70 -9.12 -10.38
N ASP A 110 -17.53 -10.43 -10.63
CA ASP A 110 -17.15 -11.39 -9.60
C ASP A 110 -15.72 -11.16 -9.13
N ILE A 111 -14.80 -10.88 -10.05
CA ILE A 111 -13.41 -10.53 -9.72
C ILE A 111 -13.35 -9.23 -8.93
N ARG A 112 -14.10 -8.21 -9.32
CA ARG A 112 -14.15 -6.94 -8.58
C ARG A 112 -14.62 -7.15 -7.13
N LYS A 113 -15.61 -8.03 -6.91
CA LYS A 113 -16.05 -8.42 -5.56
C LYS A 113 -14.94 -9.14 -4.77
N SER A 114 -14.24 -10.05 -5.42
CA SER A 114 -13.14 -10.81 -4.84
C SER A 114 -12.00 -9.87 -4.44
N ILE A 115 -11.55 -8.99 -5.32
CA ILE A 115 -10.52 -7.98 -5.04
C ILE A 115 -10.94 -7.06 -3.88
N TYR A 116 -12.22 -6.67 -3.82
CA TYR A 116 -12.71 -5.85 -2.71
C TYR A 116 -12.66 -6.57 -1.36
N LYS A 117 -12.99 -7.88 -1.33
CA LYS A 117 -12.84 -8.73 -0.13
C LYS A 117 -11.38 -8.89 0.26
N LEU A 118 -10.50 -9.13 -0.73
CA LEU A 118 -9.06 -9.27 -0.54
C LEU A 118 -8.47 -8.02 0.13
N ARG A 119 -8.79 -6.84 -0.37
CA ARG A 119 -8.34 -5.57 0.21
C ARG A 119 -8.81 -5.35 1.65
N LYS A 120 -9.91 -5.98 2.06
CA LYS A 120 -10.37 -5.96 3.46
C LYS A 120 -9.61 -6.94 4.34
N GLN A 121 -9.25 -8.09 3.80
CA GLN A 121 -8.63 -9.18 4.58
C GLN A 121 -7.14 -8.98 4.74
N VAL A 122 -6.46 -8.44 3.72
CA VAL A 122 -5.09 -7.95 3.81
C VAL A 122 -5.16 -6.42 3.84
N PRO A 123 -5.42 -5.82 5.01
CA PRO A 123 -5.39 -4.37 5.09
C PRO A 123 -3.99 -3.94 4.66
N LYS A 124 -3.93 -3.04 3.68
CA LYS A 124 -2.68 -2.38 3.33
C LYS A 124 -2.02 -1.95 4.63
N LYS A 125 -1.02 -2.68 5.09
CA LYS A 125 -0.03 -2.07 5.95
C LYS A 125 0.51 -0.95 5.09
N GLU A 126 0.07 0.28 5.35
CA GLU A 126 0.85 1.41 4.91
C GLU A 126 2.26 1.04 5.33
N THR A 127 3.15 0.77 4.38
CA THR A 127 4.58 0.85 4.62
C THR A 127 4.82 2.33 4.88
N THR A 128 4.34 2.77 6.03
CA THR A 128 4.84 3.98 6.61
C THR A 128 6.30 3.65 6.79
N LEU A 129 7.17 4.29 6.01
CA LEU A 129 8.56 4.36 6.36
C LEU A 129 8.55 4.83 7.80
N SER A 130 8.61 3.86 8.74
CA SER A 130 8.53 4.17 10.17
C SER A 130 9.72 5.03 10.54
N THR A 131 10.78 4.95 9.77
CA THR A 131 12.04 5.64 10.02
C THR A 131 12.58 6.26 8.73
N LEU A 132 12.82 7.56 8.75
CA LEU A 132 13.51 8.29 7.69
C LEU A 132 15.00 8.41 8.06
N CYS A 133 15.87 7.99 7.18
CA CYS A 133 17.31 8.17 7.33
C CYS A 133 17.74 9.46 6.63
N LEU A 134 18.26 10.41 7.39
CA LEU A 134 18.90 11.62 6.90
C LEU A 134 20.41 11.45 6.95
N GLN A 135 21.05 11.44 5.78
CA GLN A 135 22.51 11.32 5.66
C GLN A 135 23.12 12.69 5.44
N SER A 136 24.11 13.04 6.26
CA SER A 136 24.99 14.21 6.11
C SER A 136 26.42 13.78 6.23
N TYR A 137 27.20 13.82 5.12
CA TYR A 137 28.60 13.37 5.05
C TYR A 137 28.81 11.95 5.61
N LYS A 138 29.33 11.78 6.84
CA LYS A 138 29.51 10.51 7.54
C LYS A 138 28.53 10.32 8.69
N ASP A 139 27.53 11.19 8.84
CA ASP A 139 26.51 11.16 9.89
C ASP A 139 25.17 10.69 9.33
N TYR A 140 24.55 9.73 10.00
CA TYR A 140 23.26 9.15 9.66
C TYR A 140 22.30 9.36 10.82
N ARG A 141 21.27 10.17 10.61
CA ARG A 141 20.21 10.38 11.59
C ARG A 141 18.97 9.62 11.18
N TYR A 142 18.48 8.78 12.08
CA TYR A 142 17.26 8.01 11.91
C TYR A 142 16.15 8.70 12.70
N ILE A 143 15.08 9.13 12.00
CA ILE A 143 13.95 9.85 12.57
C ILE A 143 12.70 9.01 12.34
N ASP A 144 11.96 8.69 13.39
CA ASP A 144 10.65 8.08 13.25
C ASP A 144 9.69 9.07 12.61
N THR A 145 9.06 8.68 11.49
CA THR A 145 8.15 9.57 10.77
C THR A 145 6.93 9.95 11.61
N LYS A 146 6.55 9.10 12.60
CA LYS A 146 5.49 9.42 13.57
C LYS A 146 5.82 10.64 14.44
N ASP A 147 7.09 10.97 14.63
CA ASP A 147 7.52 12.08 15.47
C ASP A 147 7.66 13.40 14.69
N ILE A 148 7.56 13.36 13.36
CA ILE A 148 7.63 14.53 12.51
C ILE A 148 6.27 15.23 12.47
N LEU A 149 6.21 16.50 12.89
CA LEU A 149 5.03 17.34 12.83
C LEU A 149 4.82 17.92 11.42
N TYR A 150 5.88 18.54 10.90
CA TYR A 150 5.88 19.14 9.57
C TYR A 150 7.31 19.36 9.06
N LEU A 151 7.42 19.61 7.76
CA LEU A 151 8.66 20.01 7.09
C LEU A 151 8.50 21.42 6.55
N LYS A 152 9.59 22.20 6.60
CA LYS A 152 9.67 23.55 6.06
C LYS A 152 10.87 23.67 5.12
N ALA A 153 10.66 24.26 3.94
CA ALA A 153 11.78 24.65 3.07
C ALA A 153 12.54 25.83 3.65
N ASP A 154 13.86 25.73 3.65
CA ASP A 154 14.76 26.83 3.96
C ASP A 154 15.89 26.86 2.92
N ASN A 155 15.77 27.71 1.90
CA ASN A 155 16.68 27.78 0.75
C ASN A 155 16.91 26.39 0.10
N ASN A 156 18.13 25.87 0.17
CA ASN A 156 18.52 24.57 -0.38
C ASN A 156 18.38 23.42 0.64
N THR A 157 17.79 23.68 1.80
CA THR A 157 17.59 22.70 2.87
C THR A 157 16.11 22.49 3.16
N THR A 158 15.83 21.42 3.87
CA THR A 158 14.53 21.15 4.46
C THR A 158 14.70 20.95 5.96
N ASP A 159 13.96 21.70 6.73
CA ASP A 159 13.90 21.59 8.18
C ASP A 159 12.75 20.68 8.59
N PHE A 160 13.04 19.68 9.40
CA PHE A 160 12.10 18.76 10.02
C PHE A 160 11.83 19.23 11.45
N PHE A 161 10.57 19.50 11.76
CA PHE A 161 10.12 19.89 13.10
C PHE A 161 9.48 18.69 13.78
N LEU A 162 10.01 18.29 14.93
CA LEU A 162 9.63 17.10 15.64
C LEU A 162 8.71 17.38 16.83
N SER A 163 8.01 16.35 17.27
CA SER A 163 7.04 16.42 18.39
C SER A 163 7.67 16.71 19.75
N ASP A 164 8.97 16.49 19.91
CA ASP A 164 9.75 16.82 21.08
C ASP A 164 10.25 18.28 21.08
N GLY A 165 9.91 19.07 20.05
CA GLY A 165 10.35 20.44 19.85
C GLY A 165 11.71 20.57 19.16
N SER A 166 12.40 19.49 18.87
CA SER A 166 13.67 19.53 18.15
C SER A 166 13.49 19.82 16.66
N LYS A 167 14.56 20.35 16.05
CA LYS A 167 14.65 20.65 14.62
C LYS A 167 15.87 19.97 14.01
N ILE A 168 15.67 19.32 12.89
CA ILE A 168 16.73 18.67 12.11
C ILE A 168 16.69 19.19 10.68
N SER A 169 17.83 19.64 10.16
CA SER A 169 17.96 20.16 8.80
C SER A 169 18.65 19.17 7.87
N ALA A 170 18.15 19.02 6.65
CA ALA A 170 18.74 18.17 5.61
C ALA A 170 19.01 18.96 4.34
N TYR A 171 20.17 18.75 3.70
CA TYR A 171 20.58 19.40 2.46
C TYR A 171 19.89 18.79 1.23
N LYS A 172 18.58 18.79 1.22
CA LYS A 172 17.72 18.37 0.10
C LYS A 172 16.45 19.24 0.09
N THR A 173 15.85 19.36 -1.08
CA THR A 173 14.60 20.14 -1.23
C THR A 173 13.38 19.40 -0.71
N LEU A 174 12.32 20.11 -0.38
CA LEU A 174 11.02 19.53 -0.01
C LEU A 174 10.50 18.53 -1.05
N LYS A 175 10.70 18.78 -2.35
CA LYS A 175 10.28 17.89 -3.43
C LYS A 175 10.93 16.51 -3.32
N THR A 176 12.18 16.43 -2.86
CA THR A 176 12.89 15.16 -2.64
C THR A 176 12.23 14.33 -1.54
N PHE A 177 11.73 14.98 -0.49
CA PHE A 177 11.09 14.29 0.64
C PHE A 177 9.63 13.97 0.37
N GLU A 178 8.93 14.78 -0.43
CA GLU A 178 7.53 14.58 -0.80
C GLU A 178 7.27 13.18 -1.38
N THR A 179 8.20 12.66 -2.17
CA THR A 179 8.10 11.32 -2.79
C THR A 179 8.52 10.17 -1.86
N LYS A 180 9.18 10.47 -0.73
CA LYS A 180 9.71 9.47 0.20
C LYS A 180 8.93 9.36 1.50
N LEU A 181 8.12 10.37 1.81
CA LEU A 181 7.33 10.42 3.02
C LEU A 181 6.05 9.57 2.88
N PRO A 182 5.55 9.02 3.99
CA PRO A 182 4.28 8.29 4.03
C PRO A 182 3.08 9.14 3.57
N GLN A 183 1.96 8.47 3.22
CA GLN A 183 0.74 9.13 2.72
C GLN A 183 0.03 10.06 3.71
N ASN A 184 0.41 10.01 4.97
CA ASN A 184 -0.05 10.97 5.99
C ASN A 184 0.69 12.31 5.93
N PHE A 185 1.70 12.46 5.06
CA PHE A 185 2.35 13.73 4.78
C PHE A 185 1.75 14.37 3.54
N THR A 186 1.27 15.59 3.69
CA THR A 186 0.57 16.32 2.63
C THR A 186 1.25 17.67 2.38
N ARG A 187 1.59 17.94 1.13
CA ARG A 187 2.11 19.26 0.76
C ARG A 187 0.98 20.26 0.71
N ILE A 188 1.11 21.34 1.48
CA ILE A 188 0.07 22.37 1.64
C ILE A 188 0.50 23.75 1.13
N HIS A 189 1.80 23.91 0.91
CA HIS A 189 2.40 25.15 0.45
C HIS A 189 3.69 24.87 -0.32
N GLN A 190 4.19 25.83 -1.12
CA GLN A 190 5.51 25.70 -1.74
C GLN A 190 6.63 25.41 -0.72
N SER A 191 6.45 25.89 0.53
CA SER A 191 7.43 25.77 1.60
C SER A 191 7.03 24.83 2.73
N TYR A 192 5.88 24.15 2.67
CA TYR A 192 5.42 23.32 3.77
C TYR A 192 4.83 21.98 3.32
N ILE A 193 5.27 20.91 4.02
CA ILE A 193 4.62 19.60 4.06
C ILE A 193 4.20 19.34 5.50
N LEU A 194 2.95 19.00 5.76
CA LEU A 194 2.47 18.68 7.10
C LEU A 194 2.15 17.19 7.26
N ASN A 195 2.25 16.71 8.48
CA ASN A 195 1.77 15.38 8.89
C ASN A 195 0.30 15.49 9.34
N SER A 196 -0.60 14.84 8.59
CA SER A 196 -2.05 14.89 8.84
C SER A 196 -2.47 14.38 10.22
N ASN A 197 -1.68 13.49 10.82
CA ASN A 197 -1.96 12.96 12.16
C ASN A 197 -1.91 14.03 13.25
N TYR A 198 -1.21 15.13 12.99
CA TYR A 198 -1.05 16.24 13.91
C TYR A 198 -1.94 17.46 13.59
N VAL A 199 -2.78 17.38 12.56
CA VAL A 199 -3.73 18.47 12.28
C VAL A 199 -4.83 18.50 13.35
N SER A 200 -5.05 19.66 13.94
CA SER A 200 -6.15 19.91 14.89
C SER A 200 -7.29 20.68 14.26
N ARG A 201 -6.97 21.59 13.32
CA ARG A 201 -7.96 22.46 12.67
C ARG A 201 -7.50 22.87 11.28
N ILE A 202 -8.44 22.96 10.36
CA ILE A 202 -8.24 23.57 9.04
C ILE A 202 -9.13 24.82 8.97
N ASN A 203 -8.54 25.99 8.82
CA ASN A 203 -9.26 27.26 8.71
C ASN A 203 -9.16 27.79 7.28
N TYR A 204 -10.18 27.54 6.47
CA TYR A 204 -10.23 27.99 5.09
C TYR A 204 -10.30 29.52 4.95
N GLY A 205 -10.93 30.23 5.90
CA GLY A 205 -11.05 31.68 5.87
C GLY A 205 -9.73 32.41 6.05
N LYS A 206 -8.81 31.83 6.83
CA LYS A 206 -7.47 32.37 7.08
C LYS A 206 -6.38 31.65 6.29
N ASN A 207 -6.70 30.59 5.57
CA ASN A 207 -5.75 29.69 4.89
C ASN A 207 -4.67 29.12 5.83
N LEU A 208 -5.08 28.64 7.00
CA LEU A 208 -4.19 28.11 8.04
C LEU A 208 -4.59 26.70 8.48
N CYS A 209 -3.58 25.87 8.78
CA CYS A 209 -3.72 24.61 9.47
C CYS A 209 -3.09 24.72 10.85
N ASP A 210 -3.86 24.47 11.91
CA ASP A 210 -3.38 24.41 13.29
C ASP A 210 -2.92 22.99 13.61
N LEU A 211 -1.82 22.86 14.34
CA LEU A 211 -1.27 21.57 14.71
C LEU A 211 -1.57 21.23 16.18
N LYS A 212 -1.74 19.92 16.46
CA LYS A 212 -1.80 19.35 17.83
C LYS A 212 -0.43 19.42 18.49
N LYS A 213 -0.41 19.49 19.81
CA LYS A 213 0.81 19.48 20.64
C LYS A 213 1.73 20.69 20.49
N THR A 214 1.33 21.70 19.74
CA THR A 214 2.11 22.92 19.51
C THR A 214 1.14 24.03 19.11
N ASP A 215 1.50 25.28 19.40
CA ASP A 215 0.75 26.46 18.96
C ASP A 215 1.07 26.88 17.51
N THR A 216 1.69 25.95 16.75
CA THR A 216 2.11 26.24 15.37
C THR A 216 0.91 26.26 14.42
N GLN A 217 0.82 27.33 13.63
CA GLN A 217 -0.11 27.50 12.52
C GLN A 217 0.67 27.51 11.21
N LEU A 218 0.33 26.62 10.30
CA LEU A 218 0.98 26.52 9.00
C LEU A 218 0.08 27.12 7.91
N PRO A 219 0.59 28.05 7.07
CA PRO A 219 -0.17 28.57 5.96
C PRO A 219 -0.29 27.55 4.83
N PHE A 220 -1.43 27.49 4.18
CA PHE A 220 -1.60 26.80 2.92
C PHE A 220 -1.92 27.76 1.78
N SER A 221 -1.50 27.42 0.57
CA SER A 221 -1.73 28.27 -0.59
C SER A 221 -2.81 27.72 -1.51
N LYS A 222 -3.40 28.62 -2.32
CA LYS A 222 -4.44 28.27 -3.31
C LYS A 222 -4.00 27.18 -4.28
N SER A 223 -2.71 27.14 -4.64
CA SER A 223 -2.14 26.13 -5.53
C SER A 223 -2.17 24.70 -4.97
N TYR A 224 -2.34 24.54 -3.65
CA TYR A 224 -2.40 23.27 -2.95
C TYR A 224 -3.77 23.02 -2.32
N LYS A 225 -4.81 23.74 -2.77
CA LYS A 225 -6.15 23.62 -2.22
C LYS A 225 -6.70 22.20 -2.36
N GLU A 226 -6.49 21.54 -3.48
CA GLU A 226 -6.92 20.13 -3.71
C GLU A 226 -6.33 19.19 -2.67
N ASN A 227 -5.07 19.38 -2.27
CA ASN A 227 -4.42 18.60 -1.23
C ASN A 227 -5.10 18.82 0.13
N ILE A 228 -5.46 20.06 0.45
CA ILE A 228 -6.20 20.41 1.68
C ILE A 228 -7.60 19.82 1.67
N ASP A 229 -8.30 19.89 0.55
CA ASP A 229 -9.65 19.34 0.40
C ASP A 229 -9.63 17.80 0.55
N SER A 230 -8.63 17.14 -0.05
CA SER A 230 -8.40 15.71 0.11
C SER A 230 -8.09 15.33 1.57
N LEU A 231 -7.25 16.12 2.23
CA LEU A 231 -6.93 15.96 3.65
C LEU A 231 -8.21 16.11 4.52
N ASN A 232 -8.99 17.15 4.30
CA ASN A 232 -10.23 17.42 5.02
C ASN A 232 -11.24 16.27 4.82
N ASN A 233 -11.40 15.77 3.59
CA ASN A 233 -12.28 14.65 3.28
C ASN A 233 -11.86 13.35 3.99
N LYS A 234 -10.55 13.08 4.11
CA LYS A 234 -10.03 11.95 4.86
C LYS A 234 -10.33 12.07 6.36
N MET A 235 -10.24 13.27 6.91
CA MET A 235 -10.47 13.53 8.34
C MET A 235 -11.96 13.54 8.70
N ASN A 236 -12.82 13.96 7.78
CA ASN A 236 -14.26 14.13 8.01
C ASN A 236 -15.11 12.85 7.91
N LYS A 237 -14.50 11.69 7.63
CA LYS A 237 -15.24 10.42 7.56
C LYS A 237 -16.07 10.10 8.82
N ASN A 238 -15.81 10.76 9.95
CA ASN A 238 -16.49 10.62 11.23
C ASN A 238 -16.95 11.97 11.82
N SER A 239 -17.22 12.99 11.00
CA SER A 239 -17.60 14.31 11.50
C SER A 239 -19.08 14.36 11.94
N ILE A 240 -19.31 14.95 13.12
CA ILE A 240 -20.65 15.33 13.59
C ILE A 240 -20.81 16.82 13.23
N SER A 241 -21.85 17.15 12.44
CA SER A 241 -22.16 18.56 12.12
C SER A 241 -22.66 19.24 13.39
N SER A 242 -21.90 20.17 13.94
CA SER A 242 -22.41 21.14 14.91
C SER A 242 -23.06 22.29 14.14
N HIS A 243 -24.38 22.27 13.98
CA HIS A 243 -25.12 23.43 13.54
C HIS A 243 -25.31 24.37 14.74
N ASN A 244 -24.80 25.57 14.63
CA ASN A 244 -25.32 26.77 15.29
C ASN A 244 -26.18 27.54 14.30
#